data_1dff59dc1f38ad65a06f107c32e65729
#
_entry.id   1dff59dc1f38ad65a06f107c32e65729
#
_cell.length_a   1.000
_cell.length_b   1.000
_cell.length_c   1.000
_cell.angle_alpha   90.00
_cell.angle_beta   90.00
_cell.angle_gamma   90.00
#
_symmetry.space_group_name_H-M   'P 1'
#
loop_
_entity.id
_entity.type
_entity.pdbx_description
1 polymer ?
#
loop_
_entity_poly.entity_id
_entity_poly.type
_entity_poly.pdbx_seq_one_letter_code
_entity_poly.pdbx_strand_id
1 'polypeptide(L)'
;IIMSSYEFMYAVYDFHRDELNELLSKVRHFVSNHDVDGLKKLLYSQMESDSKQEKFHKLNIILLKIRLQDLSGEAYYSGDDLSYLTDYLFSVEYWGYYELLIFSNTLDVLKHDVFMVLAREMSRRSDFYKEIPNNRRLISSMLLNGYITCIERGNFLDALYFEKRLNQCFFTEIEIYERLVFQYAQHLYRYKKEMDCKAIIEMRKCIGAMKLAGSNHLAKTYERHLEKILASKK
;
A
#
# COMPACT_ATOMS: atom_id res chain seq x y z
N ILE A 1 24.22 -14.19 25.10
CA ILE A 1 23.33 -13.10 24.59
C ILE A 1 22.15 -13.81 23.96
N ILE A 2 20.96 -13.63 24.51
CA ILE A 2 19.71 -14.09 23.88
C ILE A 2 19.29 -13.00 22.93
N MET A 3 19.43 -13.25 21.63
CA MET A 3 19.11 -12.32 20.56
C MET A 3 17.86 -12.86 19.82
N SER A 4 16.88 -12.01 19.56
CA SER A 4 15.75 -12.38 18.72
C SER A 4 16.18 -12.58 17.27
N SER A 5 15.40 -13.33 16.48
CA SER A 5 15.70 -13.52 15.04
C SER A 5 15.82 -12.18 14.31
N TYR A 6 15.05 -11.17 14.70
CA TYR A 6 15.09 -9.83 14.12
C TYR A 6 16.39 -9.09 14.45
N GLU A 7 16.84 -9.14 15.70
CA GLU A 7 18.11 -8.54 16.12
C GLU A 7 19.28 -9.23 15.43
N PHE A 8 19.22 -10.57 15.30
CA PHE A 8 20.21 -11.34 14.56
C PHE A 8 20.28 -10.94 13.10
N MET A 9 19.14 -10.89 12.40
CA MET A 9 19.11 -10.47 11.01
C MET A 9 19.55 -9.03 10.81
N TYR A 10 19.17 -8.12 11.71
CA TYR A 10 19.62 -6.74 11.68
C TYR A 10 21.14 -6.62 11.85
N ALA A 11 21.73 -7.43 12.72
CA ALA A 11 23.18 -7.49 12.88
C ALA A 11 23.88 -8.13 11.67
N VAL A 12 23.28 -9.16 11.05
CA VAL A 12 23.80 -9.78 9.80
C VAL A 12 23.87 -8.78 8.64
N TYR A 13 22.93 -7.85 8.60
CA TYR A 13 22.92 -6.75 7.60
C TYR A 13 23.69 -5.50 8.07
N ASP A 14 24.71 -5.68 8.93
CA ASP A 14 25.53 -4.57 9.46
C ASP A 14 24.71 -3.38 10.00
N PHE A 15 23.59 -3.68 10.65
CA PHE A 15 22.65 -2.69 11.21
C PHE A 15 22.01 -1.76 10.17
N HIS A 16 22.02 -2.14 8.89
CA HIS A 16 21.35 -1.41 7.82
C HIS A 16 19.95 -1.98 7.56
N ARG A 17 19.05 -1.12 7.11
CA ARG A 17 17.76 -1.55 6.54
C ARG A 17 18.01 -2.14 5.16
N ASP A 18 17.12 -3.07 4.73
CA ASP A 18 17.17 -3.53 3.35
C ASP A 18 16.97 -2.36 2.36
N GLU A 19 17.57 -2.45 1.18
CA GLU A 19 17.58 -1.38 0.16
C GLU A 19 16.19 -0.87 -0.20
N LEU A 20 15.19 -1.78 -0.26
CA LEU A 20 13.82 -1.39 -0.59
C LEU A 20 13.18 -0.55 0.54
N ASN A 21 13.39 -0.89 1.80
CA ASN A 21 12.87 -0.11 2.92
C ASN A 21 13.50 1.29 3.00
N GLU A 22 14.79 1.41 2.70
CA GLU A 22 15.46 2.71 2.59
C GLU A 22 14.89 3.54 1.45
N LEU A 23 14.71 2.91 0.27
CA LEU A 23 14.12 3.55 -0.89
C LEU A 23 12.72 4.06 -0.58
N LEU A 24 11.86 3.22 -0.01
CA LEU A 24 10.49 3.59 0.36
C LEU A 24 10.45 4.67 1.45
N SER A 25 11.43 4.71 2.35
CA SER A 25 11.55 5.79 3.34
C SER A 25 11.79 7.14 2.67
N LYS A 26 12.71 7.17 1.69
CA LYS A 26 12.99 8.36 0.87
C LYS A 26 11.76 8.76 0.04
N VAL A 27 11.10 7.80 -0.61
CA VAL A 27 9.87 8.04 -1.38
C VAL A 27 8.79 8.67 -0.50
N ARG A 28 8.52 8.08 0.68
CA ARG A 28 7.54 8.64 1.63
C ARG A 28 7.87 10.07 2.04
N HIS A 29 9.15 10.38 2.26
CA HIS A 29 9.58 11.73 2.60
C HIS A 29 9.26 12.72 1.48
N PHE A 30 9.63 12.41 0.23
CA PHE A 30 9.35 13.29 -0.91
C PHE A 30 7.85 13.43 -1.20
N VAL A 31 7.11 12.33 -1.18
CA VAL A 31 5.65 12.35 -1.38
C VAL A 31 4.93 13.18 -0.30
N SER A 32 5.33 13.02 0.97
CA SER A 32 4.74 13.79 2.08
C SER A 32 4.94 15.29 1.96
N ASN A 33 6.09 15.70 1.40
CA ASN A 33 6.45 17.09 1.20
C ASN A 33 6.05 17.65 -0.17
N HIS A 34 5.38 16.85 -1.03
CA HIS A 34 5.11 17.18 -2.43
C HIS A 34 6.38 17.60 -3.22
N ASP A 35 7.52 17.00 -2.90
CA ASP A 35 8.81 17.26 -3.52
C ASP A 35 9.01 16.40 -4.78
N VAL A 36 8.45 16.87 -5.89
CA VAL A 36 8.58 16.23 -7.22
C VAL A 36 10.03 16.17 -7.67
N ASP A 37 10.79 17.26 -7.46
CA ASP A 37 12.18 17.34 -7.92
C ASP A 37 13.10 16.40 -7.13
N GLY A 38 12.90 16.27 -5.82
CA GLY A 38 13.60 15.31 -4.99
C GLY A 38 13.36 13.88 -5.41
N LEU A 39 12.09 13.53 -5.69
CA LEU A 39 11.72 12.19 -6.16
C LEU A 39 12.28 11.91 -7.57
N LYS A 40 12.30 12.92 -8.44
CA LYS A 40 12.87 12.82 -9.80
C LYS A 40 14.39 12.58 -9.76
N LYS A 41 15.11 13.32 -8.90
CA LYS A 41 16.55 13.10 -8.68
C LYS A 41 16.83 11.69 -8.15
N LEU A 42 16.01 11.20 -7.22
CA LEU A 42 16.12 9.83 -6.72
C LEU A 42 15.94 8.79 -7.83
N LEU A 43 14.94 8.97 -8.71
CA LEU A 43 14.72 8.08 -9.86
C LEU A 43 15.95 8.05 -10.77
N TYR A 44 16.48 9.20 -11.18
CA TYR A 44 17.65 9.25 -12.06
C TYR A 44 18.90 8.65 -11.40
N SER A 45 19.14 8.92 -10.12
CA SER A 45 20.27 8.32 -9.42
C SER A 45 20.17 6.79 -9.35
N GLN A 46 18.96 6.24 -9.23
CA GLN A 46 18.75 4.79 -9.29
C GLN A 46 18.96 4.24 -10.71
N MET A 47 18.56 4.96 -11.75
CA MET A 47 18.76 4.53 -13.14
C MET A 47 20.24 4.53 -13.56
N GLU A 48 21.06 5.38 -12.95
CA GLU A 48 22.50 5.48 -13.22
C GLU A 48 23.34 4.53 -12.35
N SER A 49 22.75 3.96 -11.30
CA SER A 49 23.48 3.04 -10.40
C SER A 49 23.51 1.62 -10.94
N ASP A 50 24.69 1.01 -10.88
CA ASP A 50 24.84 -0.42 -11.14
C ASP A 50 24.41 -1.24 -9.92
N SER A 51 23.54 -2.22 -10.13
CA SER A 51 23.13 -3.15 -9.09
C SER A 51 23.50 -4.59 -9.43
N LYS A 52 24.04 -5.31 -8.45
CA LYS A 52 24.30 -6.76 -8.59
C LYS A 52 23.00 -7.58 -8.71
N GLN A 53 21.85 -7.00 -8.31
CA GLN A 53 20.54 -7.62 -8.36
C GLN A 53 19.66 -6.93 -9.41
N GLU A 54 20.02 -7.03 -10.67
CA GLU A 54 19.38 -6.34 -11.81
C GLU A 54 17.84 -6.44 -11.80
N LYS A 55 17.30 -7.61 -11.46
CA LYS A 55 15.85 -7.86 -11.41
C LYS A 55 15.13 -6.98 -10.38
N PHE A 56 15.62 -6.96 -9.14
CA PHE A 56 15.01 -6.17 -8.06
C PHE A 56 15.25 -4.67 -8.27
N HIS A 57 16.40 -4.31 -8.79
CA HIS A 57 16.74 -2.96 -9.17
C HIS A 57 15.74 -2.40 -10.20
N LYS A 58 15.44 -3.15 -11.24
CA LYS A 58 14.45 -2.77 -12.25
C LYS A 58 13.05 -2.61 -11.64
N LEU A 59 12.63 -3.49 -10.74
CA LEU A 59 11.35 -3.36 -10.03
C LEU A 59 11.30 -2.11 -9.12
N ASN A 60 12.40 -1.78 -8.46
CA ASN A 60 12.52 -0.55 -7.67
C ASN A 60 12.41 0.70 -8.53
N ILE A 61 13.02 0.72 -9.72
CA ILE A 61 12.87 1.81 -10.70
C ILE A 61 11.42 1.93 -11.16
N ILE A 62 10.74 0.83 -11.45
CA ILE A 62 9.32 0.85 -11.84
C ILE A 62 8.46 1.44 -10.71
N LEU A 63 8.71 1.06 -9.47
CA LEU A 63 8.03 1.63 -8.30
C LEU A 63 8.24 3.15 -8.22
N LEU A 64 9.46 3.63 -8.40
CA LEU A 64 9.76 5.06 -8.40
C LEU A 64 9.03 5.81 -9.52
N LYS A 65 9.00 5.26 -10.74
CA LYS A 65 8.25 5.82 -11.87
C LYS A 65 6.77 5.95 -11.55
N ILE A 66 6.16 4.92 -10.95
CA ILE A 66 4.76 4.92 -10.54
C ILE A 66 4.50 6.02 -9.50
N ARG A 67 5.30 6.10 -8.45
CA ARG A 67 5.14 7.11 -7.40
C ARG A 67 5.41 8.53 -7.89
N LEU A 68 6.35 8.71 -8.83
CA LEU A 68 6.62 10.01 -9.44
C LEU A 68 5.46 10.46 -10.34
N GLN A 69 4.88 9.56 -11.13
CA GLN A 69 3.69 9.85 -11.93
C GLN A 69 2.49 10.24 -11.06
N ASP A 70 2.26 9.52 -9.97
CA ASP A 70 1.21 9.84 -8.99
C ASP A 70 1.35 11.27 -8.42
N LEU A 71 2.60 11.65 -8.12
CA LEU A 71 2.89 12.92 -7.46
C LEU A 71 2.84 14.10 -8.43
N SER A 72 3.37 13.92 -9.66
CA SER A 72 3.51 15.00 -10.66
C SER A 72 2.34 15.11 -11.63
N GLY A 73 1.61 14.00 -11.85
CA GLY A 73 0.62 13.89 -12.93
C GLY A 73 1.22 13.69 -14.32
N GLU A 74 2.56 13.67 -14.47
CA GLU A 74 3.26 13.42 -15.73
C GLU A 74 3.49 11.92 -15.93
N ALA A 75 3.55 11.45 -17.19
CA ALA A 75 3.78 10.04 -17.52
C ALA A 75 5.25 9.64 -17.33
N TYR A 76 5.52 8.65 -16.49
CA TYR A 76 6.86 8.11 -16.22
C TYR A 76 6.98 6.61 -16.46
N TYR A 77 5.95 5.83 -16.17
CA TYR A 77 5.96 4.39 -16.44
C TYR A 77 5.24 4.06 -17.74
N SER A 78 5.64 2.96 -18.36
CA SER A 78 5.07 2.43 -19.60
C SER A 78 4.22 1.18 -19.38
N GLY A 79 3.53 0.72 -20.43
CA GLY A 79 2.87 -0.59 -20.43
C GLY A 79 3.83 -1.75 -20.21
N ASP A 80 5.05 -1.66 -20.74
CA ASP A 80 6.10 -2.68 -20.57
C ASP A 80 6.60 -2.73 -19.12
N ASP A 81 6.69 -1.60 -18.43
CA ASP A 81 7.01 -1.54 -16.99
C ASP A 81 5.94 -2.29 -16.18
N LEU A 82 4.66 -2.08 -16.47
CA LEU A 82 3.56 -2.79 -15.79
C LEU A 82 3.53 -4.28 -16.14
N SER A 83 3.81 -4.65 -17.39
CA SER A 83 3.92 -6.05 -17.80
C SER A 83 5.06 -6.74 -17.04
N TYR A 84 6.23 -6.13 -16.98
CA TYR A 84 7.37 -6.68 -16.24
C TYR A 84 7.06 -6.88 -14.75
N LEU A 85 6.40 -5.90 -14.12
CA LEU A 85 5.97 -5.99 -12.71
C LEU A 85 4.98 -7.15 -12.50
N THR A 86 3.97 -7.27 -13.37
CA THR A 86 2.94 -8.31 -13.24
C THR A 86 3.51 -9.69 -13.52
N ASP A 87 4.35 -9.86 -14.55
CA ASP A 87 5.02 -11.12 -14.86
C ASP A 87 5.90 -11.58 -13.68
N TYR A 88 6.61 -10.65 -13.06
CA TYR A 88 7.36 -10.95 -11.84
C TYR A 88 6.45 -11.49 -10.74
N LEU A 89 5.39 -10.75 -10.37
CA LEU A 89 4.48 -11.14 -9.29
C LEU A 89 3.77 -12.47 -9.57
N PHE A 90 3.47 -12.78 -10.82
CA PHE A 90 2.92 -14.08 -11.20
C PHE A 90 3.94 -15.20 -11.14
N SER A 91 5.22 -14.93 -11.42
CA SER A 91 6.29 -15.94 -11.46
C SER A 91 6.73 -16.44 -10.07
N VAL A 92 6.48 -15.66 -9.01
CA VAL A 92 6.94 -15.99 -7.65
C VAL A 92 5.94 -16.91 -6.96
N GLU A 93 6.38 -18.10 -6.55
CA GLU A 93 5.55 -19.13 -5.93
C GLU A 93 5.14 -18.74 -4.50
N TYR A 94 6.08 -18.24 -3.71
CA TYR A 94 5.86 -17.82 -2.32
C TYR A 94 6.15 -16.34 -2.16
N TRP A 95 5.17 -15.57 -1.69
CA TRP A 95 5.33 -14.14 -1.48
C TRP A 95 5.89 -13.85 -0.09
N GLY A 96 7.12 -13.39 -0.07
CA GLY A 96 7.78 -12.85 1.11
C GLY A 96 7.50 -11.36 1.30
N TYR A 97 8.30 -10.74 2.15
CA TYR A 97 8.19 -9.32 2.48
C TYR A 97 8.31 -8.42 1.24
N TYR A 98 9.25 -8.72 0.33
CA TYR A 98 9.51 -7.92 -0.86
C TYR A 98 8.30 -7.88 -1.80
N GLU A 99 7.72 -9.03 -2.13
CA GLU A 99 6.57 -9.13 -3.04
C GLU A 99 5.34 -8.43 -2.45
N LEU A 100 5.08 -8.63 -1.16
CA LEU A 100 3.99 -7.95 -0.45
C LEU A 100 4.18 -6.43 -0.48
N LEU A 101 5.40 -5.95 -0.30
CA LEU A 101 5.72 -4.53 -0.27
C LEU A 101 5.61 -3.89 -1.65
N ILE A 102 6.16 -4.52 -2.69
CA ILE A 102 6.02 -4.06 -4.08
C ILE A 102 4.55 -4.04 -4.48
N PHE A 103 3.80 -5.12 -4.27
CA PHE A 103 2.40 -5.19 -4.64
C PHE A 103 1.55 -4.14 -3.91
N SER A 104 1.74 -3.97 -2.60
CA SER A 104 0.99 -2.97 -1.82
C SER A 104 1.22 -1.53 -2.29
N ASN A 105 2.38 -1.26 -2.89
CA ASN A 105 2.74 0.06 -3.40
C ASN A 105 2.45 0.26 -4.90
N THR A 106 1.90 -0.73 -5.59
CA THR A 106 1.64 -0.65 -7.04
C THR A 106 0.25 -1.12 -7.44
N LEU A 107 -0.58 -1.56 -6.50
CA LEU A 107 -1.91 -2.12 -6.77
C LEU A 107 -2.88 -1.13 -7.46
N ASP A 108 -2.71 0.15 -7.21
CA ASP A 108 -3.55 1.25 -7.71
C ASP A 108 -3.40 1.48 -9.22
N VAL A 109 -2.26 1.16 -9.81
CA VAL A 109 -1.99 1.32 -11.24
C VAL A 109 -2.31 0.07 -12.06
N LEU A 110 -2.56 -1.08 -11.41
CA LEU A 110 -2.89 -2.31 -12.10
C LEU A 110 -4.33 -2.28 -12.66
N LYS A 111 -4.53 -2.95 -13.79
CA LYS A 111 -5.88 -3.22 -14.30
C LYS A 111 -6.66 -4.03 -13.26
N HIS A 112 -7.96 -3.78 -13.19
CA HIS A 112 -8.80 -4.35 -12.11
C HIS A 112 -8.78 -5.88 -12.07
N ASP A 113 -8.86 -6.53 -13.20
CA ASP A 113 -8.81 -7.98 -13.34
C ASP A 113 -7.47 -8.56 -12.85
N VAL A 114 -6.35 -7.97 -13.28
CA VAL A 114 -5.00 -8.34 -12.86
C VAL A 114 -4.84 -8.14 -11.34
N PHE A 115 -5.24 -6.98 -10.84
CA PHE A 115 -5.23 -6.67 -9.41
C PHE A 115 -6.01 -7.72 -8.60
N MET A 116 -7.22 -8.10 -9.03
CA MET A 116 -8.05 -9.07 -8.31
C MET A 116 -7.45 -10.48 -8.31
N VAL A 117 -6.85 -10.90 -9.43
CA VAL A 117 -6.14 -12.19 -9.49
C VAL A 117 -4.97 -12.20 -8.53
N LEU A 118 -4.09 -11.19 -8.58
CA LEU A 118 -2.94 -11.07 -7.69
C LEU A 118 -3.34 -10.97 -6.22
N ALA A 119 -4.40 -10.22 -5.88
CA ALA A 119 -4.91 -10.11 -4.52
C ALA A 119 -5.44 -11.44 -3.95
N ARG A 120 -6.07 -12.26 -4.79
CA ARG A 120 -6.50 -13.62 -4.40
C ARG A 120 -5.30 -14.55 -4.23
N GLU A 121 -4.36 -14.50 -5.14
CA GLU A 121 -3.12 -15.30 -5.07
C GLU A 121 -2.25 -14.91 -3.88
N MET A 122 -2.16 -13.61 -3.55
CA MET A 122 -1.42 -13.12 -2.38
C MET A 122 -1.79 -13.88 -1.11
N SER A 123 -3.08 -14.02 -0.83
CA SER A 123 -3.53 -14.72 0.38
C SER A 123 -3.02 -16.18 0.44
N ARG A 124 -2.95 -16.86 -0.70
CA ARG A 124 -2.46 -18.24 -0.80
C ARG A 124 -0.94 -18.31 -0.72
N ARG A 125 -0.25 -17.42 -1.43
CA ARG A 125 1.21 -17.42 -1.56
C ARG A 125 1.93 -16.85 -0.34
N SER A 126 1.25 -16.04 0.50
CA SER A 126 1.80 -15.48 1.73
C SER A 126 1.48 -16.29 2.99
N ASP A 127 0.68 -17.34 2.90
CA ASP A 127 0.24 -18.15 4.05
C ASP A 127 1.42 -18.68 4.88
N PHE A 128 2.52 -19.02 4.23
CA PHE A 128 3.73 -19.52 4.87
C PHE A 128 4.41 -18.46 5.78
N TYR A 129 4.25 -17.19 5.44
CA TYR A 129 4.93 -16.08 6.14
C TYR A 129 3.97 -15.18 6.95
N LYS A 130 2.68 -15.52 7.01
CA LYS A 130 1.65 -14.69 7.68
C LYS A 130 1.87 -14.50 9.19
N GLU A 131 2.55 -15.44 9.84
CA GLU A 131 2.87 -15.35 11.28
C GLU A 131 3.98 -14.35 11.58
N ILE A 132 4.73 -13.92 10.54
CA ILE A 132 5.76 -12.88 10.71
C ILE A 132 5.04 -11.52 10.87
N PRO A 133 5.25 -10.78 11.98
CA PRO A 133 4.49 -9.55 12.27
C PRO A 133 4.52 -8.50 11.17
N ASN A 134 5.68 -8.30 10.53
CA ASN A 134 5.82 -7.34 9.43
C ASN A 134 5.02 -7.76 8.19
N ASN A 135 5.05 -9.05 7.83
CA ASN A 135 4.26 -9.57 6.70
C ASN A 135 2.76 -9.46 6.99
N ARG A 136 2.33 -9.79 8.22
CA ARG A 136 0.94 -9.65 8.64
C ARG A 136 0.44 -8.21 8.50
N ARG A 137 1.23 -7.22 8.92
CA ARG A 137 0.90 -5.80 8.73
C ARG A 137 0.78 -5.41 7.26
N LEU A 138 1.69 -5.89 6.41
CA LEU A 138 1.62 -5.63 4.97
C LEU A 138 0.39 -6.25 4.34
N ILE A 139 0.05 -7.50 4.70
CA ILE A 139 -1.16 -8.18 4.23
C ILE A 139 -2.40 -7.38 4.64
N SER A 140 -2.51 -6.97 5.91
CA SER A 140 -3.62 -6.15 6.39
C SER A 140 -3.72 -4.81 5.65
N SER A 141 -2.60 -4.11 5.48
CA SER A 141 -2.56 -2.84 4.74
C SER A 141 -2.97 -3.02 3.28
N MET A 142 -2.51 -4.09 2.62
CA MET A 142 -2.88 -4.40 1.24
C MET A 142 -4.36 -4.72 1.12
N LEU A 143 -4.93 -5.51 2.04
CA LEU A 143 -6.37 -5.80 2.06
C LEU A 143 -7.20 -4.52 2.26
N LEU A 144 -6.78 -3.61 3.14
CA LEU A 144 -7.42 -2.30 3.35
C LEU A 144 -7.35 -1.43 2.10
N ASN A 145 -6.19 -1.31 1.48
CA ASN A 145 -6.01 -0.56 0.23
C ASN A 145 -6.85 -1.17 -0.89
N GLY A 146 -6.87 -2.50 -1.02
CA GLY A 146 -7.69 -3.22 -1.99
C GLY A 146 -9.19 -2.97 -1.78
N TYR A 147 -9.65 -2.98 -0.54
CA TYR A 147 -11.05 -2.67 -0.18
C TYR A 147 -11.43 -1.26 -0.63
N ILE A 148 -10.62 -0.25 -0.26
CA ILE A 148 -10.85 1.14 -0.64
C ILE A 148 -10.82 1.30 -2.16
N THR A 149 -9.83 0.74 -2.84
CA THR A 149 -9.69 0.81 -4.30
C THR A 149 -10.91 0.21 -5.03
N CYS A 150 -11.41 -0.94 -4.58
CA CYS A 150 -12.63 -1.54 -5.14
C CYS A 150 -13.86 -0.63 -4.94
N ILE A 151 -14.01 -0.02 -3.78
CA ILE A 151 -15.11 0.91 -3.49
C ILE A 151 -15.00 2.16 -4.38
N GLU A 152 -13.82 2.73 -4.52
CA GLU A 152 -13.57 3.92 -5.37
C GLU A 152 -13.90 3.66 -6.84
N ARG A 153 -13.53 2.46 -7.34
CA ARG A 153 -13.79 2.00 -8.70
C ARG A 153 -15.25 1.57 -8.93
N GLY A 154 -16.09 1.51 -7.89
CA GLY A 154 -17.47 1.05 -7.97
C GLY A 154 -17.64 -0.48 -8.05
N ASN A 155 -16.57 -1.23 -7.85
CA ASN A 155 -16.56 -2.70 -7.89
C ASN A 155 -16.96 -3.29 -6.54
N PHE A 156 -18.22 -3.07 -6.15
CA PHE A 156 -18.73 -3.40 -4.81
C PHE A 156 -18.74 -4.90 -4.49
N LEU A 157 -18.87 -5.77 -5.49
CA LEU A 157 -18.80 -7.23 -5.27
C LEU A 157 -17.39 -7.66 -4.87
N ASP A 158 -16.37 -7.10 -5.53
CA ASP A 158 -14.98 -7.37 -5.18
C ASP A 158 -14.59 -6.69 -3.85
N ALA A 159 -15.19 -5.54 -3.54
CA ALA A 159 -15.03 -4.93 -2.21
C ALA A 159 -15.48 -5.89 -1.10
N LEU A 160 -16.61 -6.59 -1.25
CA LEU A 160 -17.07 -7.60 -0.27
C LEU A 160 -16.08 -8.75 -0.07
N TYR A 161 -15.32 -9.13 -1.10
CA TYR A 161 -14.22 -10.10 -0.93
C TYR A 161 -13.19 -9.61 0.08
N PHE A 162 -12.74 -8.36 -0.06
CA PHE A 162 -11.77 -7.77 0.86
C PHE A 162 -12.36 -7.58 2.26
N GLU A 163 -13.59 -7.12 2.38
CA GLU A 163 -14.27 -6.98 3.67
C GLU A 163 -14.33 -8.32 4.43
N LYS A 164 -14.70 -9.40 3.74
CA LYS A 164 -14.72 -10.74 4.34
C LYS A 164 -13.33 -11.17 4.82
N ARG A 165 -12.28 -10.89 4.03
CA ARG A 165 -10.89 -11.21 4.41
C ARG A 165 -10.43 -10.38 5.59
N LEU A 166 -10.73 -9.08 5.62
CA LEU A 166 -10.41 -8.18 6.71
C LEU A 166 -11.08 -8.59 8.02
N ASN A 167 -12.35 -9.02 7.98
CA ASN A 167 -13.03 -9.58 9.14
C ASN A 167 -12.42 -10.89 9.66
N GLN A 168 -11.68 -11.61 8.82
CA GLN A 168 -10.91 -12.80 9.21
C GLN A 168 -9.49 -12.46 9.67
N CYS A 169 -8.97 -11.28 9.34
CA CYS A 169 -7.74 -10.75 9.90
C CYS A 169 -8.03 -10.32 11.32
N PHE A 170 -7.55 -11.10 12.31
CA PHE A 170 -7.66 -10.74 13.72
C PHE A 170 -6.77 -9.53 14.01
N PHE A 171 -7.33 -8.34 13.87
CA PHE A 171 -6.71 -7.15 14.43
C PHE A 171 -6.71 -7.28 15.95
N THR A 172 -5.54 -7.28 16.55
CA THR A 172 -5.45 -7.20 18.01
C THR A 172 -6.00 -5.85 18.49
N GLU A 173 -6.35 -5.72 19.76
CA GLU A 173 -6.88 -4.45 20.30
C GLU A 173 -5.90 -3.30 20.14
N ILE A 174 -4.60 -3.58 20.07
CA ILE A 174 -3.54 -2.60 19.90
C ILE A 174 -3.36 -2.12 18.44
N GLU A 175 -3.93 -2.79 17.46
CA GLU A 175 -3.88 -2.43 16.05
C GLU A 175 -4.94 -1.38 15.71
N ILE A 176 -4.89 -0.26 16.42
CA ILE A 176 -5.89 0.83 16.33
C ILE A 176 -5.92 1.46 14.93
N TYR A 177 -4.75 1.56 14.27
CA TYR A 177 -4.66 2.14 12.93
C TYR A 177 -5.49 1.33 11.92
N GLU A 178 -5.26 0.03 11.85
CA GLU A 178 -5.94 -0.87 10.92
C GLU A 178 -7.44 -0.88 11.19
N ARG A 179 -7.85 -0.90 12.45
CA ARG A 179 -9.26 -0.82 12.86
C ARG A 179 -9.93 0.48 12.43
N LEU A 180 -9.29 1.63 12.64
CA LEU A 180 -9.83 2.94 12.25
C LEU A 180 -9.96 3.06 10.73
N VAL A 181 -8.95 2.59 9.99
CA VAL A 181 -8.99 2.59 8.52
C VAL A 181 -10.07 1.65 8.01
N PHE A 182 -10.24 0.49 8.61
CA PHE A 182 -11.29 -0.45 8.23
C PHE A 182 -12.68 0.14 8.49
N GLN A 183 -12.92 0.75 9.64
CA GLN A 183 -14.17 1.46 9.96
C GLN A 183 -14.44 2.58 8.95
N TYR A 184 -13.43 3.40 8.65
CA TYR A 184 -13.55 4.44 7.63
C TYR A 184 -13.96 3.86 6.27
N ALA A 185 -13.32 2.76 5.83
CA ALA A 185 -13.60 2.12 4.55
C ALA A 185 -15.01 1.49 4.51
N GLN A 186 -15.51 0.90 5.61
CA GLN A 186 -16.88 0.40 5.71
C GLN A 186 -17.91 1.53 5.57
N HIS A 187 -17.66 2.70 6.19
CA HIS A 187 -18.53 3.86 6.01
C HIS A 187 -18.43 4.44 4.59
N LEU A 188 -17.25 4.41 3.96
CA LEU A 188 -17.09 4.78 2.56
C LEU A 188 -17.90 3.87 1.64
N TYR A 189 -17.90 2.55 1.88
CA TYR A 189 -18.71 1.59 1.16
C TYR A 189 -20.21 1.93 1.25
N ARG A 190 -20.72 2.16 2.46
CA ARG A 190 -22.12 2.54 2.70
C ARG A 190 -22.47 3.83 1.99
N TYR A 191 -21.60 4.84 2.04
CA TYR A 191 -21.80 6.09 1.33
C TYR A 191 -21.86 5.91 -0.20
N LYS A 192 -20.91 5.17 -0.76
CA LYS A 192 -20.80 5.00 -2.23
C LYS A 192 -21.87 4.08 -2.81
N LYS A 193 -22.19 2.99 -2.14
CA LYS A 193 -23.14 1.97 -2.61
C LYS A 193 -24.58 2.28 -2.21
N GLU A 194 -24.79 2.64 -0.96
CA GLU A 194 -26.13 2.77 -0.36
C GLU A 194 -26.62 4.21 -0.34
N MET A 195 -25.77 5.17 -0.73
CA MET A 195 -26.03 6.61 -0.70
C MET A 195 -26.35 7.13 0.72
N ASP A 196 -25.84 6.44 1.74
CA ASP A 196 -26.04 6.80 3.14
C ASP A 196 -25.20 8.03 3.52
N CYS A 197 -25.81 9.21 3.48
CA CYS A 197 -25.14 10.46 3.86
C CYS A 197 -24.69 10.50 5.34
N LYS A 198 -25.29 9.68 6.23
CA LYS A 198 -24.85 9.59 7.64
C LYS A 198 -23.46 8.98 7.74
N ALA A 199 -23.06 8.14 6.79
CA ALA A 199 -21.73 7.56 6.75
C ALA A 199 -20.60 8.61 6.65
N ILE A 200 -20.87 9.80 6.09
CA ILE A 200 -19.90 10.92 6.06
C ILE A 200 -19.54 11.37 7.48
N ILE A 201 -20.53 11.42 8.38
CA ILE A 201 -20.29 11.81 9.78
C ILE A 201 -19.38 10.79 10.46
N GLU A 202 -19.62 9.51 10.22
CA GLU A 202 -18.82 8.43 10.80
C GLU A 202 -17.40 8.42 10.25
N MET A 203 -17.21 8.65 8.93
CA MET A 203 -15.86 8.83 8.35
C MET A 203 -15.11 9.99 9.01
N ARG A 204 -15.78 11.13 9.26
CA ARG A 204 -15.19 12.29 9.98
C ARG A 204 -14.81 11.95 11.42
N LYS A 205 -15.60 11.10 12.12
CA LYS A 205 -15.25 10.63 13.46
C LYS A 205 -13.97 9.78 13.43
N CYS A 206 -13.80 8.88 12.45
CA CYS A 206 -12.56 8.13 12.28
C CYS A 206 -11.35 9.06 12.09
N ILE A 207 -11.50 10.10 11.25
CA ILE A 207 -10.46 11.12 11.04
C ILE A 207 -10.19 11.89 12.34
N GLY A 208 -11.24 12.25 13.08
CA GLY A 208 -11.13 12.91 14.38
C GLY A 208 -10.36 12.07 15.41
N ALA A 209 -10.58 10.76 15.44
CA ALA A 209 -9.84 9.83 16.29
C ALA A 209 -8.35 9.79 15.91
N MET A 210 -8.00 9.82 14.62
CA MET A 210 -6.60 9.93 14.16
C MET A 210 -5.94 11.21 14.66
N LYS A 211 -6.65 12.36 14.61
CA LYS A 211 -6.16 13.65 15.15
C LYS A 211 -5.97 13.59 16.66
N LEU A 212 -6.94 13.02 17.38
CA LEU A 212 -6.88 12.89 18.83
C LEU A 212 -5.66 12.02 19.26
N ALA A 213 -5.34 11.00 18.47
CA ALA A 213 -4.14 10.17 18.66
C ALA A 213 -2.82 10.87 18.25
N GLY A 214 -2.85 12.15 17.84
CA GLY A 214 -1.66 12.88 17.37
C GLY A 214 -1.19 12.53 15.96
N SER A 215 -1.89 11.66 15.25
CA SER A 215 -1.54 11.20 13.89
C SER A 215 -1.99 12.20 12.82
N ASN A 216 -1.52 13.46 12.93
CA ASN A 216 -1.99 14.59 12.10
C ASN A 216 -1.76 14.39 10.61
N HIS A 217 -0.63 13.79 10.20
CA HIS A 217 -0.36 13.52 8.80
C HIS A 217 -1.34 12.52 8.21
N LEU A 218 -1.61 11.43 8.94
CA LEU A 218 -2.60 10.42 8.57
C LEU A 218 -3.99 11.03 8.45
N ALA A 219 -4.40 11.80 9.45
CA ALA A 219 -5.69 12.49 9.44
C ALA A 219 -5.85 13.40 8.20
N LYS A 220 -4.82 14.19 7.85
CA LYS A 220 -4.82 15.02 6.64
C LYS A 220 -4.96 14.20 5.36
N THR A 221 -4.36 13.02 5.29
CA THR A 221 -4.47 12.12 4.14
C THR A 221 -5.93 11.67 3.95
N TYR A 222 -6.58 11.22 5.02
CA TYR A 222 -7.98 10.81 4.97
C TYR A 222 -8.96 11.97 4.80
N GLU A 223 -8.64 13.17 5.27
CA GLU A 223 -9.41 14.39 4.98
C GLU A 223 -9.42 14.70 3.49
N ARG A 224 -8.24 14.77 2.85
CA ARG A 224 -8.12 14.98 1.39
C ARG A 224 -8.84 13.90 0.59
N HIS A 225 -8.72 12.65 1.03
CA HIS A 225 -9.42 11.54 0.40
C HIS A 225 -10.94 11.74 0.47
N LEU A 226 -11.48 12.08 1.64
CA LEU A 226 -12.92 12.35 1.80
C LEU A 226 -13.38 13.55 0.94
N GLU A 227 -12.60 14.64 0.93
CA GLU A 227 -12.89 15.82 0.10
C GLU A 227 -12.93 15.46 -1.38
N LYS A 228 -11.96 14.67 -1.88
CA LYS A 228 -11.94 14.17 -3.26
C LYS A 228 -13.20 13.36 -3.59
N ILE A 229 -13.61 12.46 -2.69
CA ILE A 229 -14.82 11.65 -2.85
C ILE A 229 -16.08 12.54 -2.92
N LEU A 230 -16.16 13.56 -2.08
CA LEU A 230 -17.32 14.48 -2.06
C LEU A 230 -17.35 15.40 -3.28
N ALA A 231 -16.18 15.82 -3.79
CA ALA A 231 -16.07 16.66 -4.98
C ALA A 231 -16.42 15.91 -6.28
N SER A 232 -16.15 14.61 -6.35
CA SER A 232 -16.44 13.79 -7.56
C SER A 232 -17.94 13.56 -7.82
N LYS A 233 -18.82 14.05 -6.95
CA LYS A 233 -20.29 13.99 -7.10
C LYS A 233 -20.91 15.28 -7.64
N LYS A 234 -20.13 16.31 -7.91
CA LYS A 234 -20.58 17.52 -8.63
C LYS A 234 -20.34 17.37 -10.13
#